data_008ebbd73f5a601b51fa38591c43bb53
#
_entry.id   008ebbd73f5a601b51fa38591c43bb53
#
_cell.length_a   1.000
_cell.length_b   1.000
_cell.length_c   1.000
_cell.angle_alpha   90.00
_cell.angle_beta   90.00
_cell.angle_gamma   90.00
#
_symmetry.space_group_name_H-M   'P 1'
#
loop_
_entity.id
_entity.type
_entity.pdbx_description
1 polymer ?
#
loop_
_entity_poly.entity_id
_entity_poly.type
_entity_poly.pdbx_seq_one_letter_code
_entity_poly.pdbx_strand_id
1 'polypeptide(L)'
;KDSIKNGKIGTSNRANFKIAFTPLHGTSYKIGPEVLKQAGYKNLKIVEEQASPNGNFPTVKSPNPEDTESLEMVLNLAKANDSDMFIGTDPDSDRLGIGVKNDNGGYTTFNGNQIMIVLTEYLLSKFKGELNQSYFIGSTIVSTPMIVNLASAHNVDLKIGLVITALVSIIIQHWNTIVELIHVV
;
A
#
# COMPACT_ATOMS: atom_id res chain seq x y z
N LYS A 1 17.44 -7.94 7.93
CA LYS A 1 17.53 -8.90 6.79
C LYS A 1 16.93 -10.27 7.12
N ASP A 2 17.02 -10.77 8.38
CA ASP A 2 16.54 -12.11 8.75
C ASP A 2 15.04 -12.19 9.01
N SER A 3 14.41 -11.08 9.42
CA SER A 3 12.96 -11.01 9.61
C SER A 3 12.18 -11.08 8.29
N ILE A 4 12.77 -10.60 7.19
CA ILE A 4 12.17 -10.68 5.85
C ILE A 4 12.31 -12.11 5.29
N LYS A 5 13.46 -12.77 5.50
CA LYS A 5 13.71 -14.14 5.03
C LYS A 5 12.76 -15.18 5.64
N ASN A 6 12.31 -14.96 6.88
CA ASN A 6 11.49 -15.94 7.61
C ASN A 6 9.98 -15.65 7.55
N GLY A 7 9.55 -14.65 6.79
CA GLY A 7 8.14 -14.25 6.73
C GLY A 7 7.53 -13.82 8.06
N LYS A 8 8.37 -13.69 9.08
CA LYS A 8 8.03 -13.12 10.36
C LYS A 8 8.55 -11.70 10.38
N ILE A 9 7.78 -10.74 9.87
CA ILE A 9 7.87 -9.40 10.45
C ILE A 9 7.36 -9.60 11.88
N GLY A 10 8.30 -9.92 12.76
CA GLY A 10 7.95 -10.14 14.14
C GLY A 10 7.27 -8.88 14.66
N THR A 11 6.17 -9.05 15.37
CA THR A 11 5.50 -7.96 16.09
C THR A 11 6.47 -7.14 16.96
N SER A 12 7.60 -7.72 17.36
CA SER A 12 8.68 -7.06 18.09
C SER A 12 9.40 -5.95 17.32
N ASN A 13 9.52 -6.01 16.00
CA ASN A 13 10.22 -4.97 15.22
C ASN A 13 9.31 -3.82 14.78
N ARG A 14 7.97 -4.01 14.76
CA ARG A 14 7.02 -2.95 14.36
C ARG A 14 7.08 -1.75 15.29
N ALA A 15 7.29 -1.97 16.58
CA ALA A 15 7.38 -0.89 17.57
C ALA A 15 8.57 0.06 17.32
N ASN A 16 9.66 -0.44 16.74
CA ASN A 16 10.87 0.34 16.43
C ASN A 16 10.88 0.89 15.01
N PHE A 17 10.03 0.36 14.13
CA PHE A 17 9.94 0.80 12.74
C PHE A 17 9.34 2.21 12.66
N LYS A 18 10.07 3.13 12.04
CA LYS A 18 9.73 4.54 11.99
C LYS A 18 9.00 4.86 10.69
N ILE A 19 7.82 5.44 10.79
CA ILE A 19 7.00 5.83 9.64
C ILE A 19 6.73 7.32 9.67
N ALA A 20 6.93 8.01 8.55
CA ALA A 20 6.38 9.34 8.30
C ALA A 20 5.10 9.20 7.46
N PHE A 21 4.06 9.95 7.78
CA PHE A 21 2.75 9.82 7.15
C PHE A 21 2.17 11.18 6.78
N THR A 22 1.52 11.24 5.62
CA THR A 22 0.66 12.37 5.25
C THR A 22 -0.66 11.90 4.67
N PRO A 23 -1.80 12.45 5.11
CA PRO A 23 -3.11 12.24 4.50
C PRO A 23 -3.37 13.19 3.33
N LEU A 24 -2.43 14.05 2.94
CA LEU A 24 -2.60 15.10 1.91
C LEU A 24 -3.91 15.88 2.09
N HIS A 25 -4.20 16.35 3.31
CA HIS A 25 -5.45 17.01 3.69
C HIS A 25 -6.72 16.16 3.50
N GLY A 26 -6.59 14.84 3.48
CA GLY A 26 -7.67 13.91 3.14
C GLY A 26 -8.28 13.18 4.33
N THR A 27 -9.11 12.21 4.01
CA THR A 27 -9.97 11.49 4.97
C THR A 27 -9.22 10.48 5.83
N SER A 28 -8.03 10.02 5.40
CA SER A 28 -7.20 9.07 6.16
C SER A 28 -6.58 9.65 7.44
N TYR A 29 -6.74 10.94 7.70
CA TYR A 29 -6.05 11.66 8.79
C TYR A 29 -6.23 11.03 10.19
N LYS A 30 -7.36 10.39 10.45
CA LYS A 30 -7.62 9.65 11.69
C LYS A 30 -7.39 8.15 11.53
N ILE A 31 -7.97 7.57 10.49
CA ILE A 31 -7.97 6.11 10.30
C ILE A 31 -6.58 5.59 9.97
N GLY A 32 -5.81 6.27 9.11
CA GLY A 32 -4.48 5.84 8.73
C GLY A 32 -3.54 5.66 9.92
N PRO A 33 -3.33 6.71 10.75
CA PRO A 33 -2.54 6.61 11.97
C PRO A 33 -3.05 5.56 12.97
N GLU A 34 -4.36 5.45 13.12
CA GLU A 34 -4.96 4.50 14.05
C GLU A 34 -4.74 3.04 13.63
N VAL A 35 -4.93 2.74 12.34
CA VAL A 35 -4.67 1.40 11.79
C VAL A 35 -3.20 1.02 11.94
N LEU A 36 -2.26 1.92 11.63
CA LEU A 36 -0.84 1.69 11.81
C LEU A 36 -0.49 1.43 13.28
N LYS A 37 -1.07 2.20 14.20
CA LYS A 37 -0.88 2.04 15.64
C LYS A 37 -1.44 0.71 16.15
N GLN A 38 -2.65 0.32 15.72
CA GLN A 38 -3.25 -0.97 16.06
C GLN A 38 -2.46 -2.14 15.49
N ALA A 39 -1.85 -1.97 14.31
CA ALA A 39 -0.92 -2.95 13.74
C ALA A 39 0.41 -3.06 14.48
N GLY A 40 0.65 -2.23 15.51
CA GLY A 40 1.84 -2.29 16.37
C GLY A 40 2.96 -1.32 16.00
N TYR A 41 2.75 -0.42 15.03
CA TYR A 41 3.72 0.63 14.67
C TYR A 41 3.58 1.80 15.65
N LYS A 42 4.58 1.99 16.53
CA LYS A 42 4.55 3.01 17.58
C LYS A 42 5.27 4.31 17.21
N ASN A 43 6.21 4.24 16.28
CA ASN A 43 7.01 5.38 15.84
C ASN A 43 6.42 5.99 14.55
N LEU A 44 5.29 6.65 14.70
CA LEU A 44 4.62 7.34 13.60
C LEU A 44 4.76 8.86 13.78
N LYS A 45 5.20 9.53 12.73
CA LYS A 45 5.24 10.99 12.61
C LYS A 45 4.31 11.42 11.49
N ILE A 46 3.52 12.46 11.71
CA ILE A 46 2.54 12.96 10.75
C ILE A 46 2.98 14.34 10.30
N VAL A 47 2.77 14.67 9.02
CA VAL A 47 2.93 16.03 8.51
C VAL A 47 1.79 16.87 9.05
N GLU A 48 2.06 17.67 10.08
CA GLU A 48 1.02 18.42 10.82
C GLU A 48 0.26 19.42 9.92
N GLU A 49 0.95 20.06 9.00
CA GLU A 49 0.37 21.02 8.06
C GLU A 49 -0.65 20.38 7.10
N GLN A 50 -0.50 19.07 6.86
CA GLN A 50 -1.36 18.29 5.98
C GLN A 50 -2.31 17.35 6.74
N ALA A 51 -2.25 17.34 8.07
CA ALA A 51 -2.98 16.40 8.90
C ALA A 51 -4.49 16.64 8.93
N SER A 52 -4.93 17.91 8.83
CA SER A 52 -6.35 18.24 8.85
C SER A 52 -6.96 18.21 7.45
N PRO A 53 -8.17 17.64 7.28
CA PRO A 53 -8.90 17.72 6.01
C PRO A 53 -9.12 19.15 5.56
N ASN A 54 -8.73 19.46 4.33
CA ASN A 54 -8.91 20.80 3.75
C ASN A 54 -9.04 20.69 2.23
N GLY A 55 -10.23 20.93 1.70
CA GLY A 55 -10.52 20.85 0.27
C GLY A 55 -9.86 21.94 -0.61
N ASN A 56 -9.18 22.92 0.00
CA ASN A 56 -8.38 23.90 -0.74
C ASN A 56 -6.92 23.44 -0.96
N PHE A 57 -6.48 22.36 -0.33
CA PHE A 57 -5.14 21.76 -0.47
C PHE A 57 -3.99 22.79 -0.41
N PRO A 58 -3.88 23.60 0.64
CA PRO A 58 -3.03 24.80 0.65
C PRO A 58 -1.52 24.50 0.52
N THR A 59 -1.10 23.28 0.73
CA THR A 59 0.31 22.88 0.72
C THR A 59 0.75 22.12 -0.53
N VAL A 60 -0.19 21.77 -1.42
CA VAL A 60 0.09 21.01 -2.64
C VAL A 60 -0.74 21.54 -3.82
N LYS A 61 -0.17 21.53 -5.02
CA LYS A 61 -0.91 21.89 -6.24
C LYS A 61 -1.91 20.83 -6.68
N SER A 62 -1.51 19.57 -6.48
CA SER A 62 -2.33 18.40 -6.77
C SER A 62 -2.14 17.40 -5.63
N PRO A 63 -3.21 16.97 -4.93
CA PRO A 63 -3.09 16.03 -3.82
C PRO A 63 -2.99 14.58 -4.32
N ASN A 64 -2.11 14.32 -5.29
CA ASN A 64 -1.89 13.01 -5.88
C ASN A 64 -0.60 12.38 -5.32
N PRO A 65 -0.66 11.27 -4.58
CA PRO A 65 0.52 10.63 -3.99
C PRO A 65 1.45 9.95 -5.02
N GLU A 66 1.10 9.95 -6.30
CA GLU A 66 2.00 9.53 -7.38
C GLU A 66 2.90 10.68 -7.85
N ASP A 67 2.56 11.93 -7.53
CA ASP A 67 3.36 13.11 -7.85
C ASP A 67 4.42 13.32 -6.78
N THR A 68 5.68 13.38 -7.19
CA THR A 68 6.81 13.57 -6.27
C THR A 68 6.70 14.88 -5.47
N GLU A 69 6.16 15.95 -6.09
CA GLU A 69 5.95 17.24 -5.44
C GLU A 69 4.97 17.13 -4.25
N SER A 70 3.93 16.31 -4.38
CA SER A 70 2.93 16.11 -3.31
C SER A 70 3.52 15.41 -2.08
N LEU A 71 4.51 14.58 -2.28
CA LEU A 71 5.17 13.81 -1.22
C LEU A 71 6.38 14.51 -0.63
N GLU A 72 6.74 15.73 -1.09
CA GLU A 72 7.95 16.41 -0.64
C GLU A 72 7.94 16.68 0.87
N MET A 73 6.83 17.11 1.45
CA MET A 73 6.73 17.41 2.88
C MET A 73 6.92 16.15 3.72
N VAL A 74 6.30 15.03 3.34
CA VAL A 74 6.46 13.76 4.08
C VAL A 74 7.85 13.17 3.88
N LEU A 75 8.46 13.34 2.72
CA LEU A 75 9.85 12.96 2.47
C LEU A 75 10.82 13.76 3.35
N ASN A 76 10.60 15.07 3.49
CA ASN A 76 11.42 15.94 4.36
C ASN A 76 11.23 15.56 5.82
N LEU A 77 9.99 15.26 6.25
CA LEU A 77 9.72 14.74 7.58
C LEU A 77 10.42 13.40 7.83
N ALA A 78 10.38 12.50 6.84
CA ALA A 78 11.06 11.21 6.92
C ALA A 78 12.57 11.35 7.07
N LYS A 79 13.20 12.24 6.29
CA LYS A 79 14.64 12.57 6.40
C LYS A 79 14.98 13.13 7.77
N ALA A 80 14.21 14.10 8.27
CA ALA A 80 14.45 14.76 9.56
C ALA A 80 14.35 13.79 10.76
N ASN A 81 13.50 12.76 10.67
CA ASN A 81 13.30 11.80 11.73
C ASN A 81 14.03 10.45 11.50
N ASP A 82 14.81 10.36 10.44
CA ASP A 82 15.45 9.11 10.04
C ASP A 82 14.45 7.95 9.96
N SER A 83 13.34 8.17 9.25
CA SER A 83 12.26 7.19 9.12
C SER A 83 12.66 6.06 8.18
N ASP A 84 12.19 4.84 8.46
CA ASP A 84 12.43 3.66 7.61
C ASP A 84 11.59 3.72 6.33
N MET A 85 10.40 4.34 6.43
CA MET A 85 9.54 4.59 5.27
C MET A 85 8.69 5.84 5.46
N PHE A 86 8.16 6.35 4.36
CA PHE A 86 7.06 7.31 4.40
C PHE A 86 5.86 6.82 3.58
N ILE A 87 4.68 7.30 3.93
CA ILE A 87 3.40 6.96 3.32
C ILE A 87 2.63 8.26 3.07
N GLY A 88 2.09 8.41 1.86
CA GLY A 88 1.11 9.43 1.53
C GLY A 88 -0.14 8.81 0.95
N THR A 89 -1.32 9.28 1.34
CA THR A 89 -2.58 8.91 0.72
C THR A 89 -3.21 10.12 0.05
N ASP A 90 -3.97 9.90 -1.01
CA ASP A 90 -4.78 10.96 -1.59
C ASP A 90 -5.99 11.32 -0.71
N PRO A 91 -6.77 12.36 -1.05
CA PRO A 91 -7.81 12.89 -0.18
C PRO A 91 -8.95 11.92 0.16
N ASP A 92 -9.36 11.06 -0.75
CA ASP A 92 -10.39 10.04 -0.54
C ASP A 92 -9.81 8.68 -0.12
N SER A 93 -8.46 8.59 -0.07
CA SER A 93 -7.70 7.48 0.50
C SER A 93 -7.80 6.17 -0.29
N ASP A 94 -8.07 6.26 -1.60
CA ASP A 94 -8.10 5.12 -2.50
C ASP A 94 -6.75 4.87 -3.20
N ARG A 95 -5.83 5.85 -3.17
CA ARG A 95 -4.47 5.76 -3.71
C ARG A 95 -3.42 5.91 -2.62
N LEU A 96 -2.26 5.30 -2.88
CA LEU A 96 -1.15 5.22 -1.93
C LEU A 96 0.17 5.49 -2.64
N GLY A 97 0.98 6.39 -2.10
CA GLY A 97 2.38 6.58 -2.44
C GLY A 97 3.26 6.20 -1.26
N ILE A 98 4.31 5.46 -1.50
CA ILE A 98 5.28 5.08 -0.47
C ILE A 98 6.71 5.35 -0.92
N GLY A 99 7.57 5.63 0.05
CA GLY A 99 9.00 5.60 -0.14
C GLY A 99 9.68 4.88 0.99
N VAL A 100 10.68 4.09 0.66
CA VAL A 100 11.45 3.28 1.61
C VAL A 100 12.88 3.78 1.65
N LYS A 101 13.44 3.87 2.84
CA LYS A 101 14.84 4.24 3.05
C LYS A 101 15.74 3.21 2.38
N ASN A 102 16.66 3.68 1.54
CA ASN A 102 17.62 2.84 0.83
C ASN A 102 18.97 2.75 1.58
N ASP A 103 19.84 1.86 1.12
CA ASP A 103 21.16 1.61 1.74
C ASP A 103 22.09 2.85 1.70
N ASN A 104 21.83 3.80 0.81
CA ASN A 104 22.61 5.05 0.68
C ASN A 104 22.07 6.18 1.58
N GLY A 105 21.08 5.89 2.43
CA GLY A 105 20.46 6.88 3.31
C GLY A 105 19.42 7.80 2.64
N GLY A 106 19.20 7.64 1.34
CA GLY A 106 18.10 8.28 0.62
C GLY A 106 16.81 7.49 0.69
N TYR A 107 15.81 7.87 -0.12
CA TYR A 107 14.54 7.17 -0.22
C TYR A 107 14.26 6.78 -1.67
N THR A 108 13.78 5.56 -1.85
CA THR A 108 13.26 5.06 -3.13
C THR A 108 11.76 5.08 -3.07
N THR A 109 11.13 5.84 -3.96
CA THR A 109 9.66 5.92 -4.08
C THR A 109 9.14 4.80 -4.98
N PHE A 110 7.95 4.32 -4.68
CA PHE A 110 7.24 3.31 -5.47
C PHE A 110 5.92 3.87 -5.97
N ASN A 111 5.64 3.68 -7.24
CA ASN A 111 4.35 4.00 -7.82
C ASN A 111 3.31 2.90 -7.54
N GLY A 112 2.03 3.18 -7.78
CA GLY A 112 0.93 2.27 -7.50
C GLY A 112 1.08 0.89 -8.16
N ASN A 113 1.58 0.82 -9.39
CA ASN A 113 1.81 -0.45 -10.08
C ASN A 113 2.90 -1.30 -9.41
N GLN A 114 3.98 -0.68 -8.96
CA GLN A 114 5.06 -1.37 -8.24
C GLN A 114 4.57 -1.87 -6.88
N ILE A 115 3.83 -1.04 -6.15
CA ILE A 115 3.24 -1.42 -4.85
C ILE A 115 2.28 -2.60 -5.04
N MET A 116 1.40 -2.55 -6.04
CA MET A 116 0.45 -3.60 -6.35
C MET A 116 1.14 -4.95 -6.56
N ILE A 117 2.21 -5.00 -7.36
CA ILE A 117 2.96 -6.25 -7.60
C ILE A 117 3.57 -6.79 -6.31
N VAL A 118 4.23 -5.93 -5.52
CA VAL A 118 4.86 -6.34 -4.26
C VAL A 118 3.82 -6.86 -3.26
N LEU A 119 2.68 -6.18 -3.13
CA LEU A 119 1.61 -6.60 -2.23
C LEU A 119 0.94 -7.89 -2.70
N THR A 120 0.69 -8.04 -4.01
CA THR A 120 0.10 -9.27 -4.57
C THR A 120 1.03 -10.46 -4.36
N GLU A 121 2.33 -10.30 -4.66
CA GLU A 121 3.33 -11.35 -4.38
C GLU A 121 3.35 -11.73 -2.89
N TYR A 122 3.34 -10.72 -2.01
CA TYR A 122 3.30 -10.95 -0.58
C TYR A 122 2.07 -11.76 -0.16
N LEU A 123 0.89 -11.38 -0.62
CA LEU A 123 -0.36 -12.08 -0.28
C LEU A 123 -0.36 -13.52 -0.79
N LEU A 124 0.02 -13.75 -2.05
CA LEU A 124 0.08 -15.08 -2.62
C LEU A 124 1.12 -15.96 -1.91
N SER A 125 2.30 -15.41 -1.59
CA SER A 125 3.35 -16.13 -0.86
C SER A 125 2.98 -16.48 0.58
N LYS A 126 1.99 -15.79 1.17
CA LYS A 126 1.50 -16.03 2.54
C LYS A 126 0.21 -16.84 2.59
N PHE A 127 -0.35 -17.15 1.44
CA PHE A 127 -1.54 -17.98 1.38
C PHE A 127 -1.28 -19.34 2.02
N LYS A 128 -2.14 -19.76 2.94
CA LYS A 128 -1.93 -21.00 3.73
C LYS A 128 -2.45 -22.26 3.05
N GLY A 129 -3.20 -22.11 1.97
CA GLY A 129 -3.74 -23.20 1.16
C GLY A 129 -2.84 -23.52 -0.03
N GLU A 130 -3.24 -24.50 -0.84
CA GLU A 130 -2.65 -24.77 -2.13
C GLU A 130 -3.28 -23.87 -3.19
N LEU A 131 -2.48 -22.97 -3.78
CA LEU A 131 -2.94 -22.12 -4.87
C LEU A 131 -3.15 -22.95 -6.12
N ASN A 132 -4.27 -22.73 -6.81
CA ASN A 132 -4.62 -23.37 -8.07
C ASN A 132 -5.51 -22.44 -8.90
N GLN A 133 -5.90 -22.84 -10.09
CA GLN A 133 -6.71 -22.05 -11.01
C GLN A 133 -8.16 -21.76 -10.59
N SER A 134 -8.61 -22.26 -9.44
CA SER A 134 -9.89 -21.82 -8.85
C SER A 134 -9.78 -20.45 -8.14
N TYR A 135 -8.55 -20.03 -7.80
CA TYR A 135 -8.26 -18.69 -7.31
C TYR A 135 -7.91 -17.77 -8.48
N PHE A 136 -8.20 -16.50 -8.33
CA PHE A 136 -7.84 -15.54 -9.38
C PHE A 136 -7.39 -14.20 -8.82
N ILE A 137 -6.56 -13.53 -9.60
CA ILE A 137 -6.22 -12.12 -9.40
C ILE A 137 -7.17 -11.29 -10.26
N GLY A 138 -7.89 -10.34 -9.64
CA GLY A 138 -8.64 -9.32 -10.35
C GLY A 138 -7.75 -8.11 -10.63
N SER A 139 -7.66 -7.66 -11.88
CA SER A 139 -6.89 -6.50 -12.27
C SER A 139 -7.61 -5.66 -13.33
N THR A 140 -7.09 -4.48 -13.62
CA THR A 140 -7.65 -3.60 -14.67
C THR A 140 -6.69 -3.48 -15.84
N ILE A 141 -7.23 -3.10 -17.01
CA ILE A 141 -6.44 -2.89 -18.22
C ILE A 141 -5.34 -1.84 -18.08
N VAL A 142 -5.48 -0.90 -17.13
CA VAL A 142 -4.49 0.15 -16.85
C VAL A 142 -3.39 -0.28 -15.88
N SER A 143 -3.48 -1.49 -15.34
CA SER A 143 -2.48 -2.04 -14.44
C SER A 143 -1.27 -2.59 -15.22
N THR A 144 -0.14 -2.74 -14.52
CA THR A 144 1.09 -3.26 -15.15
C THR A 144 0.92 -4.68 -15.71
N PRO A 145 1.46 -4.97 -16.92
CA PRO A 145 1.46 -6.33 -17.48
C PRO A 145 2.20 -7.37 -16.62
N MET A 146 3.05 -6.95 -15.69
CA MET A 146 3.75 -7.87 -14.77
C MET A 146 2.80 -8.76 -13.97
N ILE A 147 1.55 -8.33 -13.77
CA ILE A 147 0.53 -9.11 -13.06
C ILE A 147 0.25 -10.45 -13.74
N VAL A 148 0.37 -10.52 -15.06
CA VAL A 148 0.22 -11.77 -15.85
C VAL A 148 1.28 -12.79 -15.45
N ASN A 149 2.54 -12.34 -15.38
CA ASN A 149 3.65 -13.21 -15.00
C ASN A 149 3.50 -13.70 -13.55
N LEU A 150 3.02 -12.81 -12.66
CA LEU A 150 2.81 -13.13 -11.27
C LEU A 150 1.70 -14.18 -11.10
N ALA A 151 0.57 -14.03 -11.77
CA ALA A 151 -0.51 -15.01 -11.76
C ALA A 151 -0.04 -16.39 -12.25
N SER A 152 0.72 -16.41 -13.35
CA SER A 152 1.29 -17.64 -13.88
C SER A 152 2.27 -18.30 -12.93
N ALA A 153 3.15 -17.53 -12.27
CA ALA A 153 4.14 -18.06 -11.33
C ALA A 153 3.49 -18.73 -10.11
N HIS A 154 2.32 -18.26 -9.69
CA HIS A 154 1.58 -18.82 -8.56
C HIS A 154 0.46 -19.80 -8.98
N ASN A 155 0.34 -20.14 -10.27
CA ASN A 155 -0.69 -21.01 -10.81
C ASN A 155 -2.12 -20.59 -10.45
N VAL A 156 -2.38 -19.27 -10.48
CA VAL A 156 -3.69 -18.68 -10.25
C VAL A 156 -4.21 -18.05 -11.54
N ASP A 157 -5.53 -18.00 -11.69
CA ASP A 157 -6.16 -17.34 -12.85
C ASP A 157 -6.00 -15.82 -12.80
N LEU A 158 -6.12 -15.12 -13.93
CA LEU A 158 -6.10 -13.67 -14.03
C LEU A 158 -7.35 -13.16 -14.77
N LYS A 159 -8.11 -12.30 -14.09
CA LYS A 159 -9.29 -11.66 -14.67
C LYS A 159 -9.05 -10.17 -14.83
N ILE A 160 -9.11 -9.68 -16.05
CA ILE A 160 -8.88 -8.27 -16.38
C ILE A 160 -10.19 -7.60 -16.73
N GLY A 161 -10.52 -6.53 -15.99
CA GLY A 161 -11.66 -5.68 -16.26
C GLY A 161 -11.27 -4.35 -16.89
N LEU A 162 -12.21 -3.70 -17.58
CA LEU A 162 -11.96 -2.40 -18.21
C LEU A 162 -11.93 -1.25 -17.17
N VAL A 163 -12.78 -1.33 -16.15
CA VAL A 163 -12.92 -0.30 -15.09
C VAL A 163 -13.41 -0.97 -13.79
N ILE A 164 -13.42 -0.24 -12.70
CA ILE A 164 -13.88 -0.66 -11.36
C ILE A 164 -15.25 -1.37 -11.39
N THR A 165 -16.19 -0.96 -12.23
CA THR A 165 -17.49 -1.64 -12.41
C THR A 165 -17.38 -3.07 -12.90
N ALA A 166 -16.41 -3.40 -13.75
CA ALA A 166 -16.16 -4.78 -14.17
C ALA A 166 -15.54 -5.61 -13.03
N LEU A 167 -14.69 -5.00 -12.19
CA LEU A 167 -14.17 -5.64 -10.99
C LEU A 167 -15.29 -5.97 -10.00
N VAL A 168 -16.23 -5.07 -9.77
CA VAL A 168 -17.40 -5.32 -8.92
C VAL A 168 -18.24 -6.49 -9.44
N SER A 169 -18.42 -6.61 -10.74
CA SER A 169 -19.15 -7.76 -11.34
C SER A 169 -18.39 -9.08 -11.14
N ILE A 170 -17.07 -9.09 -11.27
CA ILE A 170 -16.22 -10.26 -11.00
C ILE A 170 -16.28 -10.62 -9.51
N ILE A 171 -16.22 -9.63 -8.63
CA ILE A 171 -16.35 -9.80 -7.17
C ILE A 171 -17.68 -10.44 -6.81
N ILE A 172 -18.79 -9.93 -7.37
CA ILE A 172 -20.14 -10.49 -7.09
C ILE A 172 -20.26 -11.94 -7.55
N GLN A 173 -19.73 -12.29 -8.72
CA GLN A 173 -19.77 -13.67 -9.23
C GLN A 173 -18.94 -14.66 -8.40
N HIS A 174 -17.90 -14.18 -7.70
CA HIS A 174 -16.95 -15.02 -6.96
C HIS A 174 -16.88 -14.65 -5.47
N TRP A 175 -17.97 -14.09 -4.93
CA TRP A 175 -18.06 -13.59 -3.56
C TRP A 175 -17.55 -14.58 -2.50
N ASN A 176 -17.90 -15.85 -2.62
CA ASN A 176 -17.47 -16.87 -1.66
C ASN A 176 -15.94 -17.04 -1.62
N THR A 177 -15.29 -17.02 -2.79
CA THR A 177 -13.83 -17.12 -2.91
C THR A 177 -13.14 -15.89 -2.32
N ILE A 178 -13.73 -14.71 -2.48
CA ILE A 178 -13.19 -13.44 -1.94
C ILE A 178 -13.34 -13.39 -0.43
N VAL A 179 -14.45 -13.85 0.12
CA VAL A 179 -14.67 -13.93 1.58
C VAL A 179 -13.61 -14.84 2.23
N GLU A 180 -13.28 -15.96 1.61
CA GLU A 180 -12.20 -16.83 2.09
C GLU A 180 -10.84 -16.15 2.07
N LEU A 181 -10.53 -15.37 1.04
CA LEU A 181 -9.28 -14.59 0.95
C LEU A 181 -9.18 -13.48 2.01
N ILE A 182 -10.30 -12.81 2.33
CA ILE A 182 -10.35 -11.76 3.37
C ILE A 182 -10.14 -12.34 4.77
N HIS A 183 -10.57 -13.57 5.02
CA HIS A 183 -10.36 -14.25 6.32
C HIS A 183 -8.91 -14.72 6.55
N VAL A 184 -8.05 -14.63 5.54
CA VAL A 184 -6.62 -15.00 5.62
C VAL A 184 -5.74 -13.79 6.00
N VAL A 185 -6.25 -12.57 5.93
CA VAL A 185 -5.58 -11.33 6.33
C VAL A 185 -5.92 -10.97 7.78
#